data_b291497f1b3070243e9c0fdd49bfbea0
#
_entry.id   b291497f1b3070243e9c0fdd49bfbea0
#
_cell.length_a   1.000
_cell.length_b   1.000
_cell.length_c   1.000
_cell.angle_alpha   90.00
_cell.angle_beta   90.00
_cell.angle_gamma   90.00
#
_symmetry.space_group_name_H-M   'P 1'
#
loop_
_entity.id
_entity.type
_entity.pdbx_description
1 polymer ?
#
loop_
_entity_poly.entity_id
_entity_poly.type
_entity_poly.pdbx_seq_one_letter_code
_entity_poly.pdbx_strand_id
1 'polypeptide(L)'
;MTWNPLYISDRRTRRGRDRRVDLHERMRFSIRQAWFKEFVAVIDDAMPVQRTGRPRMHSVAAGAFIYLLSMSMSSQAEAEEYLRYGTNWNGYRRLLALEFPDDHLLAHGAPSPTKSVIRHIKHHLGEDEAEKIASILHAGALLHAKEMGIGINHGTMLNPSLEAGMYGDGVVIRPMTKYKKGDMGFNERKSCLQERRHDPDATYHYDGMNRRVYGNVFAHMSAWTGVPSEHVTFGIRPIRKGGDITEAQIALGFADAIKKELPGMAMLHWDKALRGKTVEEIWDMEMMPMIGVYDKSGRTTEQVSLGKKKINGIDTALFAYRGAVSIKAIDGSFIPLRATKLVFQHNAKSTCRVYCDYIVPEGSNCDVRLWNGKVNQRLNSPEKADFTFGEHIRAHAPGSADWKNLYGNRSLAESLNSVLKNDLGRGERARSLNLNHQWIDLMVMLLMRNDQSLVLYRRRTQLARTASPPAA
;
A
#
# COMPACT_ATOMS: atom_id res chain seq x y z
N MET A 1 -12.86 6.42 39.33
CA MET A 1 -12.44 5.54 38.24
C MET A 1 -11.47 6.30 37.37
N THR A 2 -10.19 6.03 37.51
CA THR A 2 -9.14 6.67 36.68
C THR A 2 -9.20 6.08 35.29
N TRP A 3 -9.67 6.87 34.36
CA TRP A 3 -9.73 6.51 32.96
C TRP A 3 -8.30 6.41 32.38
N ASN A 4 -7.91 5.25 31.83
CA ASN A 4 -6.59 5.04 31.28
C ASN A 4 -6.69 5.16 29.74
N PRO A 5 -6.21 6.27 29.12
CA PRO A 5 -6.32 6.51 27.69
C PRO A 5 -5.53 5.53 26.82
N LEU A 6 -4.69 4.68 27.42
CA LEU A 6 -3.93 3.64 26.71
C LEU A 6 -4.79 2.48 26.18
N TYR A 7 -6.09 2.45 26.50
CA TYR A 7 -6.93 1.26 26.26
C TYR A 7 -7.76 1.28 24.98
N ILE A 8 -7.83 2.38 24.23
CA ILE A 8 -8.85 2.54 23.18
C ILE A 8 -8.51 1.87 21.84
N SER A 9 -7.24 1.83 21.44
CA SER A 9 -6.87 1.18 20.17
C SER A 9 -6.61 -0.33 20.28
N ASP A 10 -6.61 -0.88 21.51
CA ASP A 10 -5.98 -2.15 21.80
C ASP A 10 -6.91 -3.32 22.16
N ARG A 11 -8.23 -3.12 22.09
CA ARG A 11 -9.20 -4.17 22.48
C ARG A 11 -9.19 -5.45 21.62
N ARG A 12 -8.49 -5.49 20.47
CA ARG A 12 -8.56 -6.62 19.51
C ARG A 12 -7.33 -7.51 19.41
N THR A 13 -6.20 -7.17 20.02
CA THR A 13 -5.00 -8.03 19.93
C THR A 13 -4.48 -8.50 21.28
N ARG A 14 -5.07 -9.58 21.81
CA ARG A 14 -4.60 -10.27 23.03
C ARG A 14 -3.30 -11.07 22.87
N ARG A 15 -2.58 -10.96 21.73
CA ARG A 15 -1.32 -11.67 21.49
C ARG A 15 -0.17 -10.69 21.30
N GLY A 16 0.64 -10.51 22.34
CA GLY A 16 1.95 -9.87 22.27
C GLY A 16 2.05 -8.48 22.91
N ARG A 17 2.17 -8.40 24.25
CA ARG A 17 2.46 -7.14 24.96
C ARG A 17 3.75 -6.45 24.51
N ASP A 18 4.72 -7.20 23.99
CA ASP A 18 6.03 -6.69 23.56
C ASP A 18 6.04 -6.04 22.15
N ARG A 19 4.90 -6.04 21.45
CA ARG A 19 4.78 -5.51 20.06
C ARG A 19 4.07 -4.16 19.98
N ARG A 20 3.91 -3.45 21.09
CA ARG A 20 3.14 -2.20 21.13
C ARG A 20 4.06 -1.01 21.32
N VAL A 21 3.90 -0.02 20.43
CA VAL A 21 4.43 1.32 20.64
C VAL A 21 3.33 2.12 21.29
N ASP A 22 3.58 2.64 22.51
CA ASP A 22 2.57 3.47 23.18
C ASP A 22 2.33 4.79 22.43
N LEU A 23 1.22 5.46 22.73
CA LEU A 23 0.84 6.69 22.06
C LEU A 23 1.89 7.79 22.22
N HIS A 24 2.45 7.94 23.43
CA HIS A 24 3.46 8.96 23.70
C HIS A 24 4.72 8.74 22.90
N GLU A 25 5.24 7.52 22.87
CA GLU A 25 6.43 7.16 22.12
C GLU A 25 6.21 7.39 20.61
N ARG A 26 5.09 6.95 20.08
CA ARG A 26 4.75 7.15 18.67
C ARG A 26 4.69 8.64 18.32
N MET A 27 3.98 9.44 19.10
CA MET A 27 3.88 10.88 18.86
C MET A 27 5.24 11.59 18.96
N ARG A 28 6.06 11.24 19.97
CA ARG A 28 7.41 11.77 20.12
C ARG A 28 8.33 11.39 18.99
N PHE A 29 8.20 10.17 18.48
CA PHE A 29 8.96 9.71 17.33
C PHE A 29 8.56 10.48 16.06
N SER A 30 7.26 10.57 15.77
CA SER A 30 6.74 11.24 14.59
C SER A 30 7.08 12.73 14.54
N ILE A 31 6.98 13.47 15.65
CA ILE A 31 7.33 14.89 15.72
C ILE A 31 8.80 15.14 15.30
N ARG A 32 9.71 14.20 15.60
CA ARG A 32 11.14 14.31 15.29
C ARG A 32 11.51 13.89 13.86
N GLN A 33 10.56 13.33 13.10
CA GLN A 33 10.82 12.94 11.72
C GLN A 33 10.87 14.17 10.79
N ALA A 34 11.70 14.10 9.76
CA ALA A 34 11.77 15.15 8.75
C ALA A 34 10.41 15.40 8.09
N TRP A 35 9.67 14.33 7.78
CA TRP A 35 8.35 14.42 7.19
C TRP A 35 7.36 15.28 7.99
N PHE A 36 7.48 15.33 9.34
CA PHE A 36 6.60 16.16 10.14
C PHE A 36 6.88 17.65 9.92
N LYS A 37 8.15 18.03 9.79
CA LYS A 37 8.53 19.42 9.47
C LYS A 37 8.04 19.82 8.08
N GLU A 38 8.19 18.93 7.11
CA GLU A 38 7.69 19.15 5.75
C GLU A 38 6.15 19.23 5.72
N PHE A 39 5.45 18.39 6.48
CA PHE A 39 4.00 18.46 6.64
C PHE A 39 3.54 19.78 7.26
N VAL A 40 4.24 20.27 8.28
CA VAL A 40 3.98 21.60 8.87
C VAL A 40 4.18 22.69 7.84
N ALA A 41 5.23 22.63 7.03
CA ALA A 41 5.49 23.62 5.98
C ALA A 41 4.38 23.62 4.92
N VAL A 42 3.91 22.45 4.46
CA VAL A 42 2.77 22.36 3.53
C VAL A 42 1.51 23.03 4.11
N ILE A 43 1.23 22.83 5.39
CA ILE A 43 0.09 23.48 6.04
C ILE A 43 0.29 24.99 6.13
N ASP A 44 1.49 25.45 6.50
CA ASP A 44 1.76 26.89 6.64
C ASP A 44 1.68 27.62 5.32
N ASP A 45 2.21 27.04 4.25
CA ASP A 45 2.13 27.56 2.89
C ASP A 45 0.68 27.67 2.38
N ALA A 46 -0.18 26.69 2.73
CA ALA A 46 -1.58 26.68 2.34
C ALA A 46 -2.43 27.70 3.11
N MET A 47 -1.98 28.11 4.30
CA MET A 47 -2.74 29.00 5.16
C MET A 47 -2.50 30.47 4.77
N PRO A 48 -3.57 31.27 4.54
CA PRO A 48 -3.40 32.64 4.11
C PRO A 48 -2.67 33.48 5.17
N VAL A 49 -1.76 34.33 4.70
CA VAL A 49 -1.15 35.35 5.55
C VAL A 49 -2.24 36.32 6.02
N GLN A 50 -2.51 36.32 7.31
CA GLN A 50 -3.49 37.26 7.89
C GLN A 50 -2.91 38.67 7.84
N ARG A 51 -3.32 39.48 6.88
CA ARG A 51 -2.94 40.90 6.78
C ARG A 51 -3.77 41.79 7.72
N THR A 52 -4.99 41.36 8.03
CA THR A 52 -5.95 42.06 8.90
C THR A 52 -6.73 41.03 9.71
N GLY A 53 -7.02 41.33 10.97
CA GLY A 53 -7.84 40.48 11.84
C GLY A 53 -7.13 40.03 13.13
N ARG A 54 -7.76 39.07 13.84
CA ARG A 54 -7.22 38.54 15.08
C ARG A 54 -5.96 37.69 14.81
N PRO A 55 -4.84 37.92 15.51
CA PRO A 55 -3.63 37.10 15.35
C PRO A 55 -3.89 35.61 15.57
N ARG A 56 -3.10 34.76 14.93
CA ARG A 56 -3.12 33.30 15.20
C ARG A 56 -2.89 33.04 16.67
N MET A 57 -3.76 32.26 17.31
CA MET A 57 -3.63 31.88 18.71
C MET A 57 -2.77 30.61 18.89
N HIS A 58 -2.64 29.82 17.85
CA HIS A 58 -1.92 28.54 17.88
C HIS A 58 -0.91 28.50 16.75
N SER A 59 0.24 27.91 17.05
CA SER A 59 1.26 27.61 16.06
C SER A 59 0.73 26.60 15.01
N VAL A 60 1.25 26.67 13.79
CA VAL A 60 0.94 25.68 12.75
C VAL A 60 1.43 24.30 13.15
N ALA A 61 2.61 24.20 13.77
CA ALA A 61 3.15 22.94 14.30
C ALA A 61 2.24 22.34 15.39
N ALA A 62 1.66 23.14 16.29
CA ALA A 62 0.68 22.67 17.25
C ALA A 62 -0.62 22.19 16.57
N GLY A 63 -1.04 22.87 15.51
CA GLY A 63 -2.19 22.48 14.70
C GLY A 63 -1.96 21.17 13.95
N ALA A 64 -0.81 21.00 13.33
CA ALA A 64 -0.40 19.76 12.69
C ALA A 64 -0.33 18.62 13.71
N PHE A 65 0.22 18.88 14.88
CA PHE A 65 0.32 17.89 15.96
C PHE A 65 -1.05 17.39 16.45
N ILE A 66 -2.01 18.28 16.74
CA ILE A 66 -3.36 17.82 17.15
C ILE A 66 -4.06 17.06 16.01
N TYR A 67 -3.76 17.40 14.76
CA TYR A 67 -4.26 16.64 13.62
C TYR A 67 -3.71 15.20 13.65
N LEU A 68 -2.39 15.02 13.78
CA LEU A 68 -1.77 13.70 13.95
C LEU A 68 -2.38 12.93 15.12
N LEU A 69 -2.46 13.58 16.28
CA LEU A 69 -3.01 12.98 17.50
C LEU A 69 -4.45 12.50 17.26
N SER A 70 -5.25 13.30 16.56
CA SER A 70 -6.64 12.94 16.21
C SER A 70 -6.73 11.71 15.33
N MET A 71 -5.74 11.46 14.46
CA MET A 71 -5.67 10.23 13.64
C MET A 71 -5.33 8.99 14.48
N SER A 72 -4.70 9.16 15.63
CA SER A 72 -4.36 8.08 16.56
C SER A 72 -5.44 7.81 17.60
N MET A 73 -6.45 8.65 17.66
CA MET A 73 -7.56 8.57 18.63
C MET A 73 -8.89 8.32 17.91
N SER A 74 -9.94 7.99 18.66
CA SER A 74 -11.25 7.71 18.06
C SER A 74 -11.92 8.95 17.48
N SER A 75 -11.54 10.16 17.92
CA SER A 75 -12.11 11.41 17.42
C SER A 75 -11.23 12.64 17.67
N GLN A 76 -11.50 13.72 16.91
CA GLN A 76 -10.87 15.02 17.16
C GLN A 76 -11.22 15.60 18.54
N ALA A 77 -12.42 15.30 19.06
CA ALA A 77 -12.84 15.74 20.39
C ALA A 77 -12.04 15.05 21.50
N GLU A 78 -11.75 13.77 21.32
CA GLU A 78 -10.92 13.00 22.25
C GLU A 78 -9.47 13.52 22.25
N ALA A 79 -8.91 13.85 21.10
CA ALA A 79 -7.59 14.45 21.01
C ALA A 79 -7.52 15.82 21.72
N GLU A 80 -8.54 16.65 21.54
CA GLU A 80 -8.66 17.94 22.24
C GLU A 80 -8.76 17.73 23.75
N GLU A 81 -9.61 16.82 24.23
CA GLU A 81 -9.77 16.51 25.65
C GLU A 81 -8.47 15.98 26.27
N TYR A 82 -7.79 15.08 25.57
CA TYR A 82 -6.48 14.57 26.02
C TYR A 82 -5.46 15.68 26.22
N LEU A 83 -5.43 16.70 25.36
CA LEU A 83 -4.51 17.84 25.46
C LEU A 83 -4.95 18.88 26.50
N ARG A 84 -6.21 18.90 26.92
CA ARG A 84 -6.66 19.76 28.02
C ARG A 84 -5.96 19.47 29.36
N TYR A 85 -5.51 18.23 29.55
CA TYR A 85 -4.63 17.92 30.65
C TYR A 85 -3.28 18.60 30.46
N GLY A 86 -3.01 19.63 31.28
CA GLY A 86 -1.85 20.50 31.09
C GLY A 86 -0.50 19.77 31.08
N THR A 87 -0.38 18.64 31.77
CA THR A 87 0.80 17.78 31.72
C THR A 87 1.06 17.21 30.32
N ASN A 88 0.00 16.75 29.62
CA ASN A 88 0.12 16.19 28.28
C ASN A 88 0.52 17.26 27.28
N TRP A 89 -0.22 18.39 27.25
CA TRP A 89 0.11 19.48 26.35
C TRP A 89 1.51 20.05 26.58
N ASN A 90 1.86 20.35 27.82
CA ASN A 90 3.18 20.90 28.12
C ASN A 90 4.34 20.00 27.73
N GLY A 91 4.17 18.67 27.82
CA GLY A 91 5.16 17.71 27.35
C GLY A 91 5.39 17.79 25.85
N TYR A 92 4.31 17.80 25.06
CA TYR A 92 4.41 17.91 23.60
C TYR A 92 4.81 19.30 23.13
N ARG A 93 4.30 20.34 23.77
CA ARG A 93 4.68 21.72 23.47
C ARG A 93 6.20 21.95 23.58
N ARG A 94 6.82 21.45 24.67
CA ARG A 94 8.27 21.53 24.84
C ARG A 94 9.01 20.79 23.71
N LEU A 95 8.52 19.63 23.30
CA LEU A 95 9.11 18.89 22.19
C LEU A 95 8.96 19.63 20.88
N LEU A 96 7.78 20.18 20.60
CA LEU A 96 7.54 20.99 19.40
C LEU A 96 8.43 22.25 19.40
N ALA A 97 8.58 22.92 20.53
CA ALA A 97 9.47 24.09 20.65
C ALA A 97 10.97 23.74 20.40
N LEU A 98 11.39 22.52 20.70
CA LEU A 98 12.75 22.06 20.35
C LEU A 98 12.91 21.81 18.85
N GLU A 99 11.86 21.31 18.18
CA GLU A 99 11.89 21.03 16.72
C GLU A 99 11.59 22.27 15.86
N PHE A 100 10.90 23.28 16.44
CA PHE A 100 10.53 24.56 15.82
C PHE A 100 10.93 25.73 16.72
N PRO A 101 12.24 26.00 16.88
CA PRO A 101 12.74 26.96 17.87
C PRO A 101 12.32 28.42 17.59
N ASP A 102 12.05 28.75 16.34
CA ASP A 102 11.65 30.09 15.91
C ASP A 102 10.15 30.35 16.07
N ASP A 103 9.36 29.32 16.45
CA ASP A 103 7.92 29.47 16.63
C ASP A 103 7.56 30.00 18.03
N HIS A 104 7.46 31.31 18.13
CA HIS A 104 7.11 32.01 19.38
C HIS A 104 5.74 31.62 19.95
N LEU A 105 4.82 31.06 19.12
CA LEU A 105 3.53 30.57 19.59
C LEU A 105 3.63 29.22 20.36
N LEU A 106 4.80 28.63 20.44
CA LEU A 106 5.12 27.48 21.29
C LEU A 106 5.77 27.87 22.63
N ALA A 107 5.85 29.14 22.95
CA ALA A 107 6.40 29.65 24.22
C ALA A 107 5.72 29.04 25.45
N HIS A 108 6.37 29.21 26.65
CA HIS A 108 5.80 28.75 27.89
C HIS A 108 4.42 29.38 28.14
N GLY A 109 3.43 28.54 28.51
CA GLY A 109 2.05 29.01 28.74
C GLY A 109 1.18 29.06 27.48
N ALA A 110 1.72 28.72 26.29
CA ALA A 110 0.89 28.66 25.07
C ALA A 110 -0.31 27.70 25.25
N PRO A 111 -1.52 28.09 24.81
CA PRO A 111 -2.72 27.30 25.01
C PRO A 111 -2.66 26.01 24.17
N SER A 112 -3.30 24.96 24.65
CA SER A 112 -3.44 23.72 23.87
C SER A 112 -4.28 23.96 22.60
N PRO A 113 -3.90 23.36 21.46
CA PRO A 113 -4.69 23.47 20.25
C PRO A 113 -6.04 22.75 20.41
N THR A 114 -7.06 23.26 19.72
CA THR A 114 -8.42 22.72 19.78
C THR A 114 -8.78 22.04 18.45
N LYS A 115 -9.88 21.26 18.45
CA LYS A 115 -10.39 20.64 17.21
C LYS A 115 -10.79 21.66 16.13
N SER A 116 -11.04 22.92 16.48
CA SER A 116 -11.33 23.99 15.52
C SER A 116 -10.12 24.28 14.63
N VAL A 117 -8.89 24.14 15.17
CA VAL A 117 -7.64 24.29 14.40
C VAL A 117 -7.56 23.23 13.30
N ILE A 118 -7.93 21.97 13.59
CA ILE A 118 -7.97 20.91 12.58
C ILE A 118 -8.94 21.27 11.45
N ARG A 119 -10.11 21.81 11.75
CA ARG A 119 -11.08 22.22 10.73
C ARG A 119 -10.54 23.35 9.88
N HIS A 120 -9.86 24.32 10.52
CA HIS A 120 -9.25 25.44 9.83
C HIS A 120 -8.15 24.96 8.87
N ILE A 121 -7.25 24.10 9.32
CA ILE A 121 -6.22 23.47 8.48
C ILE A 121 -6.89 22.77 7.28
N LYS A 122 -7.84 21.87 7.52
CA LYS A 122 -8.49 21.11 6.44
C LYS A 122 -9.22 22.00 5.42
N HIS A 123 -9.71 23.16 5.84
CA HIS A 123 -10.37 24.09 4.93
C HIS A 123 -9.42 24.64 3.86
N HIS A 124 -8.12 24.72 4.16
CA HIS A 124 -7.10 25.26 3.27
C HIS A 124 -6.31 24.18 2.52
N LEU A 125 -6.48 22.91 2.86
CA LEU A 125 -5.81 21.81 2.17
C LEU A 125 -6.65 21.32 1.00
N GLY A 126 -6.18 21.58 -0.21
CA GLY A 126 -6.78 21.15 -1.48
C GLY A 126 -6.09 19.91 -2.07
N GLU A 127 -6.21 19.78 -3.38
CA GLU A 127 -5.59 18.70 -4.15
C GLU A 127 -4.08 18.86 -4.26
N ASP A 128 -3.61 20.10 -4.48
CA ASP A 128 -2.17 20.38 -4.60
C ASP A 128 -1.42 20.05 -3.29
N GLU A 129 -2.02 20.38 -2.14
CA GLU A 129 -1.45 20.01 -0.84
C GLU A 129 -1.50 18.52 -0.60
N ALA A 130 -2.55 17.83 -1.05
CA ALA A 130 -2.62 16.38 -0.96
C ALA A 130 -1.50 15.71 -1.78
N GLU A 131 -1.17 16.22 -2.98
CA GLU A 131 -0.05 15.73 -3.80
C GLU A 131 1.31 15.98 -3.11
N LYS A 132 1.51 17.15 -2.49
CA LYS A 132 2.72 17.42 -1.69
C LYS A 132 2.84 16.44 -0.52
N ILE A 133 1.74 16.19 0.21
CA ILE A 133 1.72 15.24 1.32
C ILE A 133 1.94 13.80 0.82
N ALA A 134 1.45 13.44 -0.37
CA ALA A 134 1.74 12.14 -0.99
C ALA A 134 3.23 11.98 -1.30
N SER A 135 3.89 13.04 -1.75
CA SER A 135 5.34 13.05 -1.97
C SER A 135 6.13 12.89 -0.66
N ILE A 136 5.69 13.55 0.42
CA ILE A 136 6.27 13.40 1.76
C ILE A 136 6.11 11.96 2.27
N LEU A 137 4.92 11.35 2.11
CA LEU A 137 4.69 9.95 2.47
C LEU A 137 5.63 9.02 1.72
N HIS A 138 5.77 9.22 0.41
CA HIS A 138 6.65 8.42 -0.44
C HIS A 138 8.11 8.52 -0.02
N ALA A 139 8.63 9.74 0.15
CA ALA A 139 10.01 9.97 0.55
C ALA A 139 10.32 9.39 1.94
N GLY A 140 9.45 9.63 2.93
CA GLY A 140 9.59 9.07 4.27
C GLY A 140 9.55 7.55 4.28
N ALA A 141 8.65 6.95 3.47
CA ALA A 141 8.55 5.50 3.33
C ALA A 141 9.82 4.88 2.72
N LEU A 142 10.42 5.52 1.72
CA LEU A 142 11.69 5.06 1.11
C LEU A 142 12.83 5.06 2.12
N LEU A 143 12.95 6.10 2.96
CA LEU A 143 13.95 6.17 4.02
C LEU A 143 13.76 5.02 5.04
N HIS A 144 12.53 4.79 5.49
CA HIS A 144 12.21 3.70 6.40
C HIS A 144 12.48 2.34 5.77
N ALA A 145 12.09 2.13 4.51
CA ALA A 145 12.34 0.90 3.78
C ALA A 145 13.83 0.58 3.68
N LYS A 146 14.66 1.55 3.31
CA LYS A 146 16.13 1.41 3.24
C LYS A 146 16.71 1.01 4.60
N GLU A 147 16.29 1.65 5.69
CA GLU A 147 16.74 1.31 7.05
C GLU A 147 16.29 -0.09 7.49
N MET A 148 15.08 -0.49 7.11
CA MET A 148 14.51 -1.80 7.44
C MET A 148 15.02 -2.94 6.54
N GLY A 149 15.89 -2.67 5.56
CA GLY A 149 16.40 -3.65 4.62
C GLY A 149 15.37 -4.11 3.58
N ILE A 150 14.29 -3.37 3.39
CA ILE A 150 13.29 -3.61 2.36
C ILE A 150 13.88 -3.20 0.99
N GLY A 151 13.61 -4.00 -0.04
CA GLY A 151 14.16 -3.79 -1.38
C GLY A 151 15.55 -4.41 -1.56
N ILE A 152 15.98 -5.27 -0.63
CA ILE A 152 17.15 -6.12 -0.79
C ILE A 152 16.66 -7.52 -1.14
N ASN A 153 17.07 -8.04 -2.30
CA ASN A 153 16.70 -9.39 -2.71
C ASN A 153 17.79 -10.39 -2.28
N HIS A 154 17.47 -11.24 -1.33
CA HIS A 154 18.32 -12.33 -0.87
C HIS A 154 18.02 -13.67 -1.57
N GLY A 155 17.05 -13.68 -2.50
CA GLY A 155 16.65 -14.86 -3.26
C GLY A 155 17.12 -14.83 -4.71
N THR A 156 16.52 -15.70 -5.51
CA THR A 156 16.64 -15.69 -6.97
C THR A 156 15.47 -14.93 -7.58
N MET A 157 15.54 -14.59 -8.87
CA MET A 157 14.42 -13.93 -9.57
C MET A 157 13.15 -14.81 -9.66
N LEU A 158 13.28 -16.13 -9.54
CA LEU A 158 12.12 -17.05 -9.47
C LEU A 158 11.64 -17.29 -8.03
N ASN A 159 12.51 -17.09 -7.04
CA ASN A 159 12.16 -17.25 -5.63
C ASN A 159 12.76 -16.09 -4.83
N PRO A 160 12.26 -14.87 -5.05
CA PRO A 160 12.74 -13.70 -4.35
C PRO A 160 12.33 -13.74 -2.88
N SER A 161 13.09 -13.05 -2.03
CA SER A 161 12.75 -12.89 -0.62
C SER A 161 11.50 -12.02 -0.43
N LEU A 162 10.85 -12.11 0.73
CA LEU A 162 9.65 -11.32 1.04
C LEU A 162 9.92 -9.81 1.02
N GLU A 163 11.11 -9.41 1.44
CA GLU A 163 11.57 -8.01 1.48
C GLU A 163 11.73 -7.40 0.08
N ALA A 164 11.82 -8.26 -0.95
CA ALA A 164 11.89 -7.85 -2.35
C ALA A 164 10.50 -7.76 -3.02
N GLY A 165 9.41 -7.89 -2.24
CA GLY A 165 8.04 -7.84 -2.73
C GLY A 165 7.38 -6.50 -2.50
N MET A 166 6.64 -6.03 -3.51
CA MET A 166 5.65 -4.95 -3.40
C MET A 166 4.26 -5.56 -3.36
N TYR A 167 3.43 -5.06 -2.45
CA TYR A 167 2.09 -5.58 -2.18
C TYR A 167 1.09 -4.42 -2.28
N GLY A 168 0.19 -4.48 -3.24
CA GLY A 168 -0.80 -3.44 -3.42
C GLY A 168 -2.21 -3.99 -3.66
N ASP A 169 -3.20 -3.15 -3.42
CA ASP A 169 -4.61 -3.48 -3.58
C ASP A 169 -5.46 -2.20 -3.65
N GLY A 170 -6.68 -2.35 -4.15
CA GLY A 170 -7.71 -1.33 -4.05
C GLY A 170 -8.53 -1.47 -2.77
N VAL A 171 -8.88 -0.34 -2.14
CA VAL A 171 -9.72 -0.32 -0.93
C VAL A 171 -10.86 0.68 -1.07
N VAL A 172 -12.07 0.26 -0.74
CA VAL A 172 -13.23 1.15 -0.64
C VAL A 172 -13.37 1.64 0.78
N ILE A 173 -13.31 2.95 0.98
CA ILE A 173 -13.56 3.61 2.26
C ILE A 173 -14.96 4.21 2.23
N ARG A 174 -15.81 3.79 3.18
CA ARG A 174 -17.18 4.31 3.30
C ARG A 174 -17.17 5.76 3.74
N PRO A 175 -18.09 6.61 3.24
CA PRO A 175 -18.11 8.02 3.62
C PRO A 175 -18.41 8.20 5.11
N MET A 176 -18.02 9.37 5.63
CA MET A 176 -18.27 9.75 7.03
C MET A 176 -19.76 9.68 7.39
N THR A 177 -20.64 10.04 6.47
CA THR A 177 -22.08 10.01 6.65
C THR A 177 -22.70 8.82 5.91
N LYS A 178 -23.85 8.36 6.37
CA LYS A 178 -24.65 7.33 5.66
C LYS A 178 -25.51 7.90 4.53
N TYR A 179 -25.65 9.23 4.50
CA TYR A 179 -26.51 9.92 3.56
C TYR A 179 -25.86 10.07 2.20
N LYS A 180 -26.68 10.04 1.16
CA LYS A 180 -26.30 10.18 -0.24
C LYS A 180 -26.84 11.47 -0.79
N LYS A 181 -26.38 11.86 -1.99
CA LYS A 181 -26.95 12.98 -2.73
C LYS A 181 -28.44 12.77 -2.95
N GLY A 182 -29.23 13.80 -2.66
CA GLY A 182 -30.70 13.75 -2.75
C GLY A 182 -31.43 13.28 -1.48
N ASP A 183 -30.72 12.73 -0.48
CA ASP A 183 -31.36 12.37 0.80
C ASP A 183 -31.79 13.64 1.55
N MET A 184 -33.10 13.82 1.68
CA MET A 184 -33.70 14.98 2.38
C MET A 184 -33.91 14.70 3.87
N GLY A 185 -33.82 15.71 4.68
CA GLY A 185 -34.13 15.65 6.11
C GLY A 185 -34.62 16.96 6.67
N PHE A 186 -35.46 16.90 7.68
CA PHE A 186 -35.94 18.10 8.36
C PHE A 186 -34.84 18.69 9.25
N ASN A 187 -34.54 19.96 9.09
CA ASN A 187 -33.63 20.70 9.94
C ASN A 187 -34.45 21.53 10.95
N GLU A 188 -34.49 21.07 12.18
CA GLU A 188 -35.25 21.71 13.25
C GLU A 188 -34.84 23.16 13.49
N ARG A 189 -33.52 23.49 13.38
CA ARG A 189 -33.04 24.87 13.59
C ARG A 189 -33.48 25.85 12.53
N LYS A 190 -33.70 25.37 11.31
CA LYS A 190 -34.15 26.19 10.17
C LYS A 190 -35.62 25.95 9.84
N SER A 191 -36.27 25.06 10.55
CA SER A 191 -37.68 24.65 10.33
C SER A 191 -38.00 24.37 8.86
N CYS A 192 -37.07 23.72 8.13
CA CYS A 192 -37.26 23.41 6.72
C CYS A 192 -36.68 22.02 6.35
N LEU A 193 -37.18 21.47 5.25
CA LEU A 193 -36.56 20.33 4.58
C LEU A 193 -35.31 20.82 3.86
N GLN A 194 -34.19 20.16 4.12
CA GLN A 194 -32.93 20.42 3.40
C GLN A 194 -32.22 19.11 3.07
N GLU A 195 -31.36 19.16 2.07
CA GLU A 195 -30.51 18.01 1.73
C GLU A 195 -29.58 17.69 2.90
N ARG A 196 -29.52 16.41 3.25
CA ARG A 196 -28.62 15.94 4.32
C ARG A 196 -27.18 16.01 3.86
N ARG A 197 -26.30 16.32 4.80
CA ARG A 197 -24.87 16.39 4.53
C ARG A 197 -24.36 15.02 4.06
N HIS A 198 -23.88 14.97 2.84
CA HIS A 198 -23.35 13.76 2.19
C HIS A 198 -21.93 14.00 1.67
N ASP A 199 -21.26 12.93 1.27
CA ASP A 199 -19.97 13.00 0.60
C ASP A 199 -20.21 13.20 -0.90
N PRO A 200 -19.72 14.30 -1.50
CA PRO A 200 -19.99 14.62 -2.90
C PRO A 200 -19.29 13.68 -3.88
N ASP A 201 -18.18 13.07 -3.47
CA ASP A 201 -17.30 12.27 -4.32
C ASP A 201 -17.60 10.76 -4.23
N ALA A 202 -18.31 10.33 -3.17
CA ALA A 202 -18.59 8.92 -2.96
C ALA A 202 -19.51 8.35 -4.03
N THR A 203 -19.15 7.17 -4.54
CA THR A 203 -19.90 6.45 -5.56
C THR A 203 -20.11 4.99 -5.18
N TYR A 204 -20.85 4.26 -6.03
CA TYR A 204 -21.04 2.84 -5.84
C TYR A 204 -19.97 2.02 -6.53
N HIS A 205 -19.43 1.06 -5.80
CA HIS A 205 -18.44 0.08 -6.25
C HIS A 205 -18.93 -1.33 -5.93
N TYR A 206 -18.28 -2.33 -6.52
CA TYR A 206 -18.48 -3.73 -6.18
C TYR A 206 -17.23 -4.23 -5.45
N ASP A 207 -17.41 -4.88 -4.30
CA ASP A 207 -16.31 -5.53 -3.59
C ASP A 207 -15.98 -6.91 -4.21
N GLY A 208 -14.91 -7.55 -3.71
CA GLY A 208 -14.49 -8.87 -4.18
C GLY A 208 -15.53 -9.99 -4.02
N MET A 209 -16.60 -9.76 -3.25
CA MET A 209 -17.75 -10.65 -3.11
C MET A 209 -18.95 -10.21 -3.96
N ASN A 210 -18.74 -9.31 -4.93
CA ASN A 210 -19.78 -8.73 -5.78
C ASN A 210 -20.90 -7.99 -5.01
N ARG A 211 -20.61 -7.51 -3.80
CA ARG A 211 -21.56 -6.71 -3.01
C ARG A 211 -21.37 -5.22 -3.35
N ARG A 212 -22.48 -4.54 -3.48
CA ARG A 212 -22.50 -3.10 -3.77
C ARG A 212 -22.11 -2.30 -2.54
N VAL A 213 -20.98 -1.59 -2.59
CA VAL A 213 -20.45 -0.74 -1.52
C VAL A 213 -20.44 0.71 -1.97
N TYR A 214 -20.93 1.61 -1.13
CA TYR A 214 -20.90 3.06 -1.37
C TYR A 214 -19.72 3.69 -0.66
N GLY A 215 -18.84 4.40 -1.39
CA GLY A 215 -17.64 5.02 -0.83
C GLY A 215 -16.70 5.58 -1.88
N ASN A 216 -15.50 5.96 -1.44
CA ASN A 216 -14.38 6.36 -2.27
C ASN A 216 -13.36 5.23 -2.36
N VAL A 217 -12.79 5.02 -3.54
CA VAL A 217 -11.78 3.97 -3.77
C VAL A 217 -10.40 4.57 -3.73
N PHE A 218 -9.49 3.86 -3.08
CA PHE A 218 -8.08 4.20 -3.03
C PHE A 218 -7.24 2.98 -3.39
N ALA A 219 -6.18 3.17 -4.17
CA ALA A 219 -5.14 2.18 -4.40
C ALA A 219 -3.93 2.50 -3.52
N HIS A 220 -3.33 1.49 -2.92
CA HIS A 220 -2.13 1.64 -2.10
C HIS A 220 -1.04 0.64 -2.49
N MET A 221 0.20 0.96 -2.12
CA MET A 221 1.36 0.10 -2.30
C MET A 221 2.19 0.06 -1.03
N SER A 222 2.58 -1.15 -0.62
CA SER A 222 3.39 -1.40 0.58
C SER A 222 4.45 -2.47 0.35
N ALA A 223 5.40 -2.58 1.26
CA ALA A 223 6.36 -3.66 1.33
C ALA A 223 6.63 -4.07 2.78
N TRP A 224 7.34 -5.17 2.99
CA TRP A 224 7.40 -5.87 4.26
C TRP A 224 8.77 -6.47 4.56
N THR A 225 9.12 -6.62 5.86
CA THR A 225 10.32 -7.34 6.31
C THR A 225 10.07 -8.83 6.59
N GLY A 226 8.89 -9.36 6.27
CA GLY A 226 8.47 -10.69 6.70
C GLY A 226 7.89 -10.75 8.14
N VAL A 227 7.97 -9.67 8.90
CA VAL A 227 7.38 -9.57 10.26
C VAL A 227 6.06 -8.80 10.20
N PRO A 228 4.94 -9.34 10.69
CA PRO A 228 3.60 -8.76 10.53
C PRO A 228 3.40 -7.31 10.97
N SER A 229 4.21 -6.84 11.91
CA SER A 229 4.15 -5.45 12.41
C SER A 229 5.11 -4.49 11.72
N GLU A 230 5.95 -5.00 10.82
CA GLU A 230 7.03 -4.26 10.19
C GLU A 230 6.78 -4.12 8.68
N HIS A 231 5.82 -3.28 8.33
CA HIS A 231 5.51 -2.94 6.95
C HIS A 231 5.63 -1.44 6.71
N VAL A 232 5.96 -1.08 5.48
CA VAL A 232 6.06 0.30 5.03
C VAL A 232 5.10 0.51 3.87
N THR A 233 4.24 1.52 3.96
CA THR A 233 3.35 1.92 2.88
C THR A 233 3.97 3.10 2.14
N PHE A 234 4.29 2.90 0.86
CA PHE A 234 4.94 3.90 0.01
C PHE A 234 3.99 4.96 -0.51
N GLY A 235 2.72 4.65 -0.61
CA GLY A 235 1.73 5.58 -1.10
C GLY A 235 0.32 5.03 -1.08
N ILE A 236 -0.63 5.95 -1.18
CA ILE A 236 -2.04 5.70 -1.38
C ILE A 236 -2.58 6.80 -2.28
N ARG A 237 -3.39 6.44 -3.29
CA ARG A 237 -3.99 7.40 -4.23
C ARG A 237 -5.47 7.13 -4.44
N PRO A 238 -6.29 8.18 -4.60
CA PRO A 238 -7.70 8.01 -4.95
C PRO A 238 -7.85 7.53 -6.39
N ILE A 239 -8.80 6.62 -6.61
CA ILE A 239 -9.26 6.21 -7.94
C ILE A 239 -10.54 7.00 -8.24
N ARG A 240 -10.46 7.99 -9.11
CA ARG A 240 -11.60 8.85 -9.46
C ARG A 240 -12.44 8.19 -10.54
N LYS A 241 -13.75 8.10 -10.32
CA LYS A 241 -14.67 7.59 -11.33
C LYS A 241 -14.72 8.57 -12.53
N GLY A 242 -14.44 8.06 -13.72
CA GLY A 242 -14.37 8.88 -14.94
C GLY A 242 -13.10 9.74 -15.02
N GLY A 243 -12.12 9.54 -14.13
CA GLY A 243 -10.81 10.17 -14.24
C GLY A 243 -9.93 9.48 -15.26
N ASP A 244 -8.90 10.17 -15.72
CA ASP A 244 -7.97 9.69 -16.75
C ASP A 244 -7.00 8.62 -16.22
N ILE A 245 -6.87 8.49 -14.88
CA ILE A 245 -5.93 7.57 -14.24
C ILE A 245 -6.67 6.35 -13.69
N THR A 246 -6.34 5.19 -14.22
CA THR A 246 -6.88 3.90 -13.79
C THR A 246 -6.11 3.33 -12.59
N GLU A 247 -6.71 2.37 -11.87
CA GLU A 247 -6.04 1.62 -10.80
C GLU A 247 -4.72 0.98 -11.29
N ALA A 248 -4.72 0.44 -12.51
CA ALA A 248 -3.54 -0.16 -13.11
C ALA A 248 -2.40 0.85 -13.30
N GLN A 249 -2.71 2.05 -13.78
CA GLN A 249 -1.72 3.12 -13.95
C GLN A 249 -1.18 3.60 -12.61
N ILE A 250 -2.01 3.68 -11.56
CA ILE A 250 -1.56 4.00 -10.20
C ILE A 250 -0.59 2.91 -9.69
N ALA A 251 -0.95 1.65 -9.87
CA ALA A 251 -0.12 0.52 -9.45
C ALA A 251 1.26 0.52 -10.13
N LEU A 252 1.28 0.71 -11.46
CA LEU A 252 2.52 0.80 -12.23
C LEU A 252 3.34 2.04 -11.86
N GLY A 253 2.70 3.18 -11.66
CA GLY A 253 3.38 4.41 -11.23
C GLY A 253 4.07 4.24 -9.86
N PHE A 254 3.42 3.59 -8.90
CA PHE A 254 4.05 3.24 -7.63
C PHE A 254 5.21 2.26 -7.83
N ALA A 255 4.99 1.20 -8.61
CA ALA A 255 6.00 0.17 -8.83
C ALA A 255 7.27 0.75 -9.48
N ASP A 256 7.12 1.58 -10.51
CA ASP A 256 8.23 2.24 -11.20
C ASP A 256 9.01 3.19 -10.25
N ALA A 257 8.29 4.06 -9.51
CA ALA A 257 8.91 4.99 -8.58
C ALA A 257 9.68 4.26 -7.46
N ILE A 258 9.10 3.19 -6.90
CA ILE A 258 9.75 2.40 -5.84
C ILE A 258 10.94 1.62 -6.41
N LYS A 259 10.80 0.99 -7.59
CA LYS A 259 11.87 0.20 -8.22
C LYS A 259 13.11 1.03 -8.52
N LYS A 260 12.94 2.28 -8.94
CA LYS A 260 14.05 3.22 -9.18
C LYS A 260 14.87 3.49 -7.92
N GLU A 261 14.21 3.63 -6.77
CA GLU A 261 14.84 3.94 -5.49
C GLU A 261 15.31 2.70 -4.72
N LEU A 262 14.63 1.57 -4.94
CA LEU A 262 14.89 0.28 -4.32
C LEU A 262 15.06 -0.79 -5.42
N PRO A 263 16.20 -0.82 -6.10
CA PRO A 263 16.41 -1.68 -7.28
C PRO A 263 16.34 -3.17 -6.98
N GLY A 264 16.49 -3.58 -5.73
CA GLY A 264 16.34 -4.98 -5.30
C GLY A 264 14.90 -5.48 -5.23
N MET A 265 13.89 -4.61 -5.44
CA MET A 265 12.50 -5.07 -5.59
C MET A 265 12.37 -6.00 -6.80
N ALA A 266 11.81 -7.19 -6.59
CA ALA A 266 11.78 -8.28 -7.56
C ALA A 266 10.38 -8.83 -7.87
N MET A 267 9.37 -8.49 -7.07
CA MET A 267 7.98 -8.95 -7.25
C MET A 267 6.98 -7.81 -7.09
N LEU A 268 5.91 -7.88 -7.86
CA LEU A 268 4.72 -7.06 -7.66
C LEU A 268 3.48 -7.95 -7.46
N HIS A 269 2.87 -7.85 -6.28
CA HIS A 269 1.63 -8.52 -5.95
C HIS A 269 0.45 -7.57 -6.13
N TRP A 270 -0.52 -8.00 -6.93
CA TRP A 270 -1.78 -7.28 -7.13
C TRP A 270 -2.91 -8.27 -7.39
N ASP A 271 -4.12 -7.77 -7.39
CA ASP A 271 -5.27 -8.57 -7.77
C ASP A 271 -5.42 -8.70 -9.30
N LYS A 272 -6.52 -9.29 -9.75
CA LYS A 272 -6.83 -9.47 -11.18
C LYS A 272 -7.23 -8.19 -11.92
N ALA A 273 -7.16 -7.02 -11.26
CA ALA A 273 -7.34 -5.73 -11.93
C ALA A 273 -6.19 -5.42 -12.90
N LEU A 274 -4.98 -5.92 -12.59
CA LEU A 274 -3.85 -5.85 -13.51
C LEU A 274 -3.87 -7.04 -14.46
N ARG A 275 -3.86 -6.76 -15.76
CA ARG A 275 -3.92 -7.79 -16.82
C ARG A 275 -3.35 -7.31 -18.15
N GLY A 276 -3.15 -8.23 -19.09
CA GLY A 276 -2.71 -7.93 -20.43
C GLY A 276 -1.38 -7.18 -20.45
N LYS A 277 -1.35 -6.06 -21.14
CA LYS A 277 -0.14 -5.23 -21.29
C LYS A 277 0.39 -4.73 -19.93
N THR A 278 -0.49 -4.44 -18.96
CA THR A 278 -0.07 -3.99 -17.64
C THR A 278 0.81 -5.04 -16.94
N VAL A 279 0.51 -6.32 -17.10
CA VAL A 279 1.36 -7.41 -16.57
C VAL A 279 2.70 -7.47 -17.32
N GLU A 280 2.72 -7.16 -18.60
CA GLU A 280 3.96 -7.10 -19.38
C GLU A 280 4.85 -5.93 -18.99
N GLU A 281 4.25 -4.77 -18.67
CA GLU A 281 4.99 -3.60 -18.16
C GLU A 281 5.70 -3.89 -16.82
N ILE A 282 5.14 -4.79 -15.99
CA ILE A 282 5.83 -5.25 -14.77
C ILE A 282 7.08 -6.06 -15.12
N TRP A 283 7.01 -6.90 -16.16
CA TRP A 283 8.18 -7.59 -16.66
C TRP A 283 9.24 -6.63 -17.20
N ASP A 284 8.83 -5.55 -17.86
CA ASP A 284 9.74 -4.53 -18.39
C ASP A 284 10.47 -3.75 -17.29
N MET A 285 9.88 -3.68 -16.07
CA MET A 285 10.53 -3.17 -14.86
C MET A 285 11.47 -4.19 -14.18
N GLU A 286 11.74 -5.33 -14.80
CA GLU A 286 12.51 -6.43 -14.21
C GLU A 286 11.93 -6.95 -12.88
N MET A 287 10.63 -7.07 -12.83
CA MET A 287 9.92 -7.63 -11.69
C MET A 287 9.02 -8.78 -12.13
N MET A 288 8.83 -9.74 -11.24
CA MET A 288 7.92 -10.86 -11.46
C MET A 288 6.50 -10.48 -11.06
N PRO A 289 5.52 -10.50 -11.98
CA PRO A 289 4.12 -10.24 -11.66
C PRO A 289 3.50 -11.43 -10.91
N MET A 290 3.16 -11.22 -9.65
CA MET A 290 2.42 -12.15 -8.81
C MET A 290 0.93 -11.77 -8.84
N ILE A 291 0.30 -12.01 -9.99
CA ILE A 291 -1.07 -11.59 -10.32
C ILE A 291 -1.84 -12.81 -10.80
N GLY A 292 -3.02 -13.04 -10.22
CA GLY A 292 -3.90 -14.14 -10.63
C GLY A 292 -4.28 -14.05 -12.10
N VAL A 293 -4.44 -15.20 -12.76
CA VAL A 293 -4.91 -15.25 -14.13
C VAL A 293 -6.38 -14.86 -14.18
N TYR A 294 -6.71 -13.96 -15.12
CA TYR A 294 -8.10 -13.51 -15.28
C TYR A 294 -8.93 -14.55 -16.00
N ASP A 295 -9.99 -15.00 -15.34
CA ASP A 295 -10.92 -15.99 -15.87
C ASP A 295 -12.35 -15.40 -15.94
N LYS A 296 -12.55 -14.46 -16.86
CA LYS A 296 -13.89 -14.00 -17.18
C LYS A 296 -14.28 -14.63 -18.53
N SER A 297 -15.30 -15.46 -18.54
CA SER A 297 -15.81 -16.15 -19.73
C SER A 297 -15.02 -17.38 -20.24
N GLY A 298 -14.31 -18.09 -19.39
CA GLY A 298 -13.65 -19.34 -19.77
C GLY A 298 -12.43 -19.19 -20.69
N ARG A 299 -11.94 -17.95 -20.96
CA ARG A 299 -10.79 -17.73 -21.85
C ARG A 299 -9.47 -18.25 -21.31
N THR A 300 -9.31 -18.37 -20.00
CA THR A 300 -8.12 -19.02 -19.39
C THR A 300 -8.08 -20.52 -19.60
N THR A 301 -9.21 -21.13 -19.98
CA THR A 301 -9.26 -22.54 -20.35
C THR A 301 -8.86 -22.76 -21.80
N GLU A 302 -8.85 -21.70 -22.63
CA GLU A 302 -8.37 -21.80 -23.99
C GLU A 302 -6.88 -22.09 -24.02
N GLN A 303 -6.52 -23.15 -24.70
CA GLN A 303 -5.14 -23.46 -25.01
C GLN A 303 -4.67 -22.49 -26.11
N VAL A 304 -3.57 -21.79 -25.85
CA VAL A 304 -2.92 -20.96 -26.87
C VAL A 304 -1.59 -21.60 -27.25
N SER A 305 -1.36 -21.82 -28.54
CA SER A 305 -0.12 -22.41 -29.02
C SER A 305 1.04 -21.41 -28.85
N LEU A 306 2.12 -21.87 -28.23
CA LEU A 306 3.39 -21.14 -28.12
C LEU A 306 4.42 -21.60 -29.16
N GLY A 307 3.98 -22.45 -30.13
CA GLY A 307 4.83 -23.01 -31.13
C GLY A 307 5.46 -24.35 -30.78
N LYS A 308 6.36 -24.85 -31.61
CA LYS A 308 7.11 -26.08 -31.36
C LYS A 308 8.53 -25.77 -30.89
N LYS A 309 9.02 -26.55 -29.95
CA LYS A 309 10.39 -26.50 -29.44
C LYS A 309 10.97 -27.90 -29.36
N LYS A 310 12.30 -28.01 -29.51
CA LYS A 310 13.00 -29.26 -29.25
C LYS A 310 13.25 -29.45 -27.77
N ILE A 311 12.71 -30.54 -27.22
CA ILE A 311 12.93 -30.98 -25.85
C ILE A 311 13.61 -32.34 -25.89
N ASN A 312 14.85 -32.45 -25.45
CA ASN A 312 15.68 -33.66 -25.57
C ASN A 312 15.72 -34.22 -27.00
N GLY A 313 15.76 -33.33 -28.03
CA GLY A 313 15.78 -33.71 -29.42
C GLY A 313 14.41 -33.97 -30.03
N ILE A 314 13.32 -34.02 -29.29
CA ILE A 314 11.95 -34.29 -29.71
C ILE A 314 11.21 -32.99 -30.01
N ASP A 315 10.64 -32.84 -31.18
CA ASP A 315 9.80 -31.69 -31.53
C ASP A 315 8.49 -31.74 -30.74
N THR A 316 8.36 -30.85 -29.77
CA THR A 316 7.25 -30.81 -28.81
C THR A 316 6.49 -29.50 -28.92
N ALA A 317 5.16 -29.56 -29.05
CA ALA A 317 4.30 -28.40 -29.05
C ALA A 317 4.15 -27.84 -27.64
N LEU A 318 4.38 -26.52 -27.46
CA LEU A 318 4.15 -25.80 -26.23
C LEU A 318 2.82 -25.04 -26.28
N PHE A 319 2.20 -24.92 -25.13
CA PHE A 319 0.93 -24.24 -24.96
C PHE A 319 0.95 -23.34 -23.72
N ALA A 320 0.30 -22.18 -23.81
CA ALA A 320 -0.18 -21.46 -22.64
C ALA A 320 -1.53 -22.06 -22.24
N TYR A 321 -1.63 -22.62 -21.04
CA TYR A 321 -2.86 -23.18 -20.53
C TYR A 321 -3.02 -22.86 -19.05
N ARG A 322 -4.14 -22.21 -18.68
CA ARG A 322 -4.44 -21.78 -17.29
C ARG A 322 -3.30 -21.00 -16.61
N GLY A 323 -2.61 -20.17 -17.37
CA GLY A 323 -1.51 -19.36 -16.89
C GLY A 323 -0.16 -20.07 -16.82
N ALA A 324 -0.08 -21.32 -17.23
CA ALA A 324 1.14 -22.12 -17.24
C ALA A 324 1.66 -22.35 -18.65
N VAL A 325 2.98 -22.38 -18.83
CA VAL A 325 3.61 -22.99 -19.99
C VAL A 325 3.51 -24.52 -19.85
N SER A 326 2.90 -25.17 -20.83
CA SER A 326 2.53 -26.59 -20.73
C SER A 326 2.83 -27.37 -22.01
N ILE A 327 2.95 -28.69 -21.88
CA ILE A 327 2.94 -29.66 -23.00
C ILE A 327 1.67 -30.52 -22.90
N LYS A 328 1.31 -31.21 -23.98
CA LYS A 328 0.23 -32.20 -23.95
C LYS A 328 0.71 -33.53 -23.33
N ALA A 329 -0.09 -34.08 -22.46
CA ALA A 329 0.02 -35.43 -21.94
C ALA A 329 -0.43 -36.47 -22.99
N ILE A 330 -0.16 -37.74 -22.71
CA ILE A 330 -0.60 -38.89 -23.59
C ILE A 330 -2.12 -38.96 -23.66
N ASP A 331 -2.83 -38.65 -22.56
CA ASP A 331 -4.29 -38.62 -22.48
C ASP A 331 -4.91 -37.31 -23.01
N GLY A 332 -4.11 -36.42 -23.58
CA GLY A 332 -4.56 -35.11 -24.09
C GLY A 332 -4.71 -34.00 -23.05
N SER A 333 -4.53 -34.28 -21.76
CA SER A 333 -4.48 -33.26 -20.72
C SER A 333 -3.23 -32.38 -20.84
N PHE A 334 -3.09 -31.35 -20.01
CA PHE A 334 -1.95 -30.44 -20.02
C PHE A 334 -1.07 -30.62 -18.80
N ILE A 335 0.23 -30.79 -19.04
CA ILE A 335 1.27 -30.89 -18.03
C ILE A 335 1.94 -29.53 -17.91
N PRO A 336 1.79 -28.81 -16.79
CA PRO A 336 2.51 -27.56 -16.56
C PRO A 336 3.99 -27.83 -16.37
N LEU A 337 4.83 -27.05 -17.05
CA LEU A 337 6.28 -27.11 -16.91
C LEU A 337 6.73 -26.36 -15.65
N ARG A 338 7.80 -26.86 -15.02
CA ARG A 338 8.39 -26.23 -13.84
C ARG A 338 9.47 -25.21 -14.27
N ALA A 339 9.32 -23.97 -13.84
CA ALA A 339 10.31 -22.91 -14.03
C ALA A 339 11.61 -23.22 -13.26
N THR A 340 12.77 -22.96 -13.85
CA THR A 340 14.08 -23.21 -13.26
C THR A 340 15.00 -22.01 -13.27
N LYS A 341 14.82 -21.07 -14.22
CA LYS A 341 15.63 -19.85 -14.33
C LYS A 341 14.84 -18.77 -15.03
N LEU A 342 14.88 -17.57 -14.50
CA LEU A 342 14.33 -16.36 -15.11
C LEU A 342 15.48 -15.46 -15.58
N VAL A 343 15.41 -14.94 -16.80
CA VAL A 343 16.44 -14.12 -17.41
C VAL A 343 15.84 -12.90 -18.06
N PHE A 344 16.33 -11.74 -17.70
CA PHE A 344 16.02 -10.45 -18.34
C PHE A 344 17.13 -10.12 -19.33
N GLN A 345 16.76 -9.81 -20.56
CA GLN A 345 17.66 -9.44 -21.64
C GLN A 345 17.26 -8.09 -22.23
N HIS A 346 18.16 -7.13 -22.17
CA HIS A 346 17.98 -5.83 -22.80
C HIS A 346 18.58 -5.85 -24.21
N ASN A 347 17.85 -5.30 -25.16
CA ASN A 347 18.40 -5.05 -26.48
C ASN A 347 18.99 -3.61 -26.54
N ALA A 348 19.64 -3.27 -27.67
CA ALA A 348 20.19 -1.95 -27.90
C ALA A 348 19.14 -0.80 -27.85
N LYS A 349 17.85 -1.12 -27.96
CA LYS A 349 16.71 -0.19 -27.87
C LYS A 349 16.12 -0.13 -26.48
N SER A 350 16.80 -0.65 -25.46
CA SER A 350 16.33 -0.72 -24.06
C SER A 350 15.01 -1.49 -23.84
N THR A 351 14.59 -2.31 -24.80
CA THR A 351 13.41 -3.16 -24.64
C THR A 351 13.80 -4.41 -23.87
N CYS A 352 13.12 -4.66 -22.77
CA CYS A 352 13.33 -5.85 -21.96
C CYS A 352 12.69 -7.07 -22.62
N ARG A 353 13.42 -8.16 -22.76
CA ARG A 353 12.93 -9.48 -23.16
C ARG A 353 13.08 -10.42 -21.99
N VAL A 354 11.98 -11.03 -21.58
CA VAL A 354 11.96 -11.90 -20.41
C VAL A 354 11.83 -13.34 -20.87
N TYR A 355 12.79 -14.16 -20.48
CA TYR A 355 12.82 -15.58 -20.80
C TYR A 355 12.81 -16.40 -19.52
N CYS A 356 12.09 -17.51 -19.54
CA CYS A 356 12.12 -18.49 -18.47
C CYS A 356 12.54 -19.85 -19.03
N ASP A 357 13.50 -20.48 -18.35
CA ASP A 357 13.88 -21.86 -18.60
C ASP A 357 12.93 -22.74 -17.77
N TYR A 358 12.38 -23.72 -18.45
CA TYR A 358 11.46 -24.71 -17.90
C TYR A 358 12.02 -26.13 -18.04
N ILE A 359 11.58 -27.02 -17.18
CA ILE A 359 11.80 -28.46 -17.30
C ILE A 359 10.46 -29.20 -17.31
N VAL A 360 10.40 -30.30 -17.99
CA VAL A 360 9.32 -31.29 -17.90
C VAL A 360 9.48 -32.04 -16.60
N PRO A 361 8.49 -32.00 -15.67
CA PRO A 361 8.60 -32.72 -14.41
C PRO A 361 8.73 -34.24 -14.66
N GLU A 362 9.63 -34.89 -13.92
CA GLU A 362 9.77 -36.34 -13.92
C GLU A 362 8.50 -37.02 -13.42
N GLY A 363 8.15 -38.18 -13.97
CA GLY A 363 6.91 -38.88 -13.62
C GLY A 363 5.65 -38.32 -14.25
N SER A 364 5.76 -37.25 -15.10
CA SER A 364 4.62 -36.71 -15.84
C SER A 364 4.08 -37.74 -16.85
N ASN A 365 2.77 -37.69 -17.11
CA ASN A 365 2.07 -38.55 -18.08
C ASN A 365 2.37 -38.12 -19.53
N CYS A 366 3.64 -38.22 -19.94
CA CYS A 366 4.13 -37.94 -21.29
C CYS A 366 5.21 -38.95 -21.68
N ASP A 367 5.72 -38.82 -22.91
CA ASP A 367 6.89 -39.63 -23.33
C ASP A 367 8.03 -39.46 -22.32
N VAL A 368 8.50 -40.58 -21.76
CA VAL A 368 9.58 -40.62 -20.74
C VAL A 368 10.87 -39.92 -21.20
N ARG A 369 11.11 -39.87 -22.51
CA ARG A 369 12.25 -39.18 -23.12
C ARG A 369 12.18 -37.68 -22.94
N LEU A 370 11.00 -37.12 -22.65
CA LEU A 370 10.81 -35.69 -22.37
C LEU A 370 11.12 -35.32 -20.91
N TRP A 371 11.15 -36.29 -20.00
CA TRP A 371 11.38 -36.02 -18.58
C TRP A 371 12.72 -35.31 -18.36
N ASN A 372 12.72 -34.34 -17.46
CA ASN A 372 13.86 -33.48 -17.16
C ASN A 372 14.40 -32.67 -18.38
N GLY A 373 13.69 -32.76 -19.52
CA GLY A 373 14.02 -32.00 -20.71
C GLY A 373 13.81 -30.51 -20.51
N LYS A 374 14.78 -29.73 -20.98
CA LYS A 374 14.81 -28.28 -20.82
C LYS A 374 14.21 -27.57 -22.02
N VAL A 375 13.48 -26.49 -21.77
CA VAL A 375 12.96 -25.60 -22.81
C VAL A 375 12.99 -24.16 -22.32
N ASN A 376 13.34 -23.25 -23.22
CA ASN A 376 13.30 -21.81 -22.97
C ASN A 376 12.06 -21.20 -23.62
N GLN A 377 11.30 -20.40 -22.85
CA GLN A 377 10.12 -19.71 -23.33
C GLN A 377 10.16 -18.23 -22.97
N ARG A 378 9.84 -17.36 -23.93
CA ARG A 378 9.64 -15.93 -23.68
C ARG A 378 8.33 -15.71 -22.92
N LEU A 379 8.33 -14.79 -21.92
CA LEU A 379 7.19 -14.50 -21.05
C LEU A 379 6.46 -13.18 -21.37
N ASN A 380 7.08 -12.28 -22.11
CA ASN A 380 6.47 -11.05 -22.58
C ASN A 380 6.32 -11.04 -24.11
N SER A 381 5.33 -10.31 -24.63
CA SER A 381 4.99 -10.29 -26.06
C SER A 381 6.15 -9.78 -26.90
N PRO A 382 6.36 -10.32 -28.11
CA PRO A 382 7.15 -9.68 -29.14
C PRO A 382 6.51 -8.34 -29.56
N GLU A 383 7.31 -7.39 -30.03
CA GLU A 383 6.86 -6.03 -30.42
C GLU A 383 5.70 -5.99 -31.44
N LYS A 384 5.43 -7.09 -32.15
CA LYS A 384 4.41 -7.21 -33.22
C LYS A 384 3.49 -8.43 -33.04
N ALA A 385 3.24 -8.85 -31.79
CA ALA A 385 2.42 -10.02 -31.56
C ALA A 385 0.94 -9.65 -31.42
N ASP A 386 0.06 -10.38 -32.05
CA ASP A 386 -1.40 -10.32 -31.84
C ASP A 386 -1.84 -10.93 -30.51
N PHE A 387 -0.90 -11.55 -29.79
CA PHE A 387 -1.13 -12.29 -28.55
C PHE A 387 -0.39 -11.65 -27.38
N THR A 388 -1.12 -11.30 -26.32
CA THR A 388 -0.60 -10.70 -25.10
C THR A 388 -0.25 -11.80 -24.10
N PHE A 389 1.03 -12.08 -23.92
CA PHE A 389 1.50 -13.12 -22.98
C PHE A 389 1.10 -12.83 -21.53
N GLY A 390 1.06 -11.56 -21.13
CA GLY A 390 0.64 -11.14 -19.81
C GLY A 390 -0.74 -11.62 -19.38
N GLU A 391 -1.65 -11.91 -20.30
CA GLU A 391 -2.94 -12.52 -19.95
C GLU A 391 -2.86 -14.02 -19.69
N HIS A 392 -1.95 -14.72 -20.36
CA HIS A 392 -1.99 -16.18 -20.52
C HIS A 392 -0.84 -16.92 -19.85
N ILE A 393 0.26 -16.23 -19.49
CA ILE A 393 1.46 -16.86 -18.94
C ILE A 393 1.89 -16.21 -17.64
N ARG A 394 2.33 -17.06 -16.71
CA ARG A 394 3.06 -16.70 -15.49
C ARG A 394 4.37 -17.51 -15.44
N ALA A 395 5.40 -17.00 -14.76
CA ALA A 395 6.64 -17.75 -14.60
C ALA A 395 6.39 -19.08 -13.88
N HIS A 396 5.72 -19.02 -12.73
CA HIS A 396 5.25 -20.22 -12.03
C HIS A 396 3.83 -20.58 -12.46
N ALA A 397 3.57 -21.86 -12.67
CA ALA A 397 2.23 -22.36 -12.97
C ALA A 397 1.28 -22.06 -11.80
N PRO A 398 0.15 -21.35 -12.03
CA PRO A 398 -0.85 -21.12 -10.99
C PRO A 398 -1.30 -22.42 -10.33
N GLY A 399 -1.31 -22.43 -8.99
CA GLY A 399 -1.64 -23.62 -8.19
C GLY A 399 -0.49 -24.55 -7.87
N SER A 400 0.70 -24.37 -8.48
CA SER A 400 1.93 -25.08 -8.08
C SER A 400 2.36 -24.70 -6.66
N ALA A 401 3.26 -25.48 -6.05
CA ALA A 401 3.80 -25.17 -4.72
C ALA A 401 4.54 -23.83 -4.72
N ASP A 402 5.40 -23.60 -5.72
CA ASP A 402 6.16 -22.35 -5.85
C ASP A 402 5.22 -21.13 -6.00
N TRP A 403 4.18 -21.26 -6.84
CA TRP A 403 3.15 -20.23 -6.95
C TRP A 403 2.44 -19.96 -5.62
N LYS A 404 1.99 -21.00 -4.92
CA LYS A 404 1.28 -20.86 -3.64
C LYS A 404 2.13 -20.17 -2.58
N ASN A 405 3.41 -20.52 -2.51
CA ASN A 405 4.34 -19.92 -1.57
C ASN A 405 4.51 -18.41 -1.81
N LEU A 406 4.67 -17.98 -3.06
CA LEU A 406 4.86 -16.58 -3.40
C LEU A 406 3.52 -15.82 -3.39
N TYR A 407 2.51 -16.34 -4.09
CA TYR A 407 1.22 -15.66 -4.25
C TYR A 407 0.42 -15.57 -2.92
N GLY A 408 0.62 -16.50 -2.00
CA GLY A 408 0.03 -16.46 -0.66
C GLY A 408 0.34 -15.17 0.11
N ASN A 409 1.47 -14.55 -0.19
CA ASN A 409 1.89 -13.27 0.41
C ASN A 409 1.00 -12.08 -0.01
N ARG A 410 0.14 -12.23 -1.04
CA ARG A 410 -0.86 -11.22 -1.40
C ARG A 410 -1.79 -10.85 -0.24
N SER A 411 -2.03 -11.78 0.68
CA SER A 411 -2.80 -11.52 1.91
C SER A 411 -2.25 -10.36 2.76
N LEU A 412 -0.98 -9.97 2.54
CA LEU A 412 -0.34 -8.84 3.19
C LEU A 412 -0.99 -7.50 2.78
N ALA A 413 -1.36 -7.34 1.50
CA ALA A 413 -2.13 -6.18 1.04
C ALA A 413 -3.53 -6.15 1.68
N GLU A 414 -4.19 -7.31 1.79
CA GLU A 414 -5.50 -7.42 2.43
C GLU A 414 -5.44 -7.08 3.93
N SER A 415 -4.33 -7.40 4.61
CA SER A 415 -4.14 -7.03 6.02
C SER A 415 -4.01 -5.50 6.19
N LEU A 416 -3.37 -4.80 5.25
CA LEU A 416 -3.34 -3.34 5.25
C LEU A 416 -4.74 -2.75 4.99
N ASN A 417 -5.52 -3.33 4.09
CA ASN A 417 -6.91 -2.94 3.89
C ASN A 417 -7.74 -3.05 5.18
N SER A 418 -7.52 -4.11 5.96
CA SER A 418 -8.15 -4.26 7.28
C SER A 418 -7.73 -3.15 8.25
N VAL A 419 -6.44 -2.78 8.25
CA VAL A 419 -5.93 -1.67 9.07
C VAL A 419 -6.57 -0.35 8.65
N LEU A 420 -6.56 -0.02 7.34
CA LEU A 420 -7.16 1.20 6.81
C LEU A 420 -8.65 1.32 7.19
N LYS A 421 -9.41 0.23 7.12
CA LYS A 421 -10.84 0.21 7.47
C LYS A 421 -11.10 0.30 8.97
N ASN A 422 -10.30 -0.39 9.79
CA ASN A 422 -10.54 -0.51 11.23
C ASN A 422 -9.91 0.61 12.05
N ASP A 423 -8.70 1.07 11.69
CA ASP A 423 -7.94 2.08 12.43
C ASP A 423 -8.45 3.50 12.12
N LEU A 424 -9.09 3.73 10.97
CA LEU A 424 -9.86 4.96 10.72
C LEU A 424 -11.05 5.14 11.67
N GLY A 425 -11.39 4.11 12.38
CA GLY A 425 -11.97 4.13 13.72
C GLY A 425 -13.43 4.37 13.84
N ARG A 426 -14.36 3.98 13.12
CA ARG A 426 -15.79 3.85 13.43
C ARG A 426 -16.51 3.03 12.35
N GLY A 427 -16.24 1.75 12.31
CA GLY A 427 -16.99 0.86 11.41
C GLY A 427 -16.74 1.15 9.94
N GLU A 428 -15.48 1.24 9.55
CA GLU A 428 -15.03 1.39 8.15
C GLU A 428 -15.42 2.74 7.48
N ARG A 429 -15.64 3.80 8.28
CA ARG A 429 -16.03 5.11 7.76
C ARG A 429 -14.90 6.13 7.78
N ALA A 430 -14.83 6.94 6.75
CA ALA A 430 -13.94 8.09 6.68
C ALA A 430 -14.20 9.09 7.82
N ARG A 431 -13.17 9.85 8.19
CA ARG A 431 -13.26 10.93 9.20
C ARG A 431 -13.60 12.27 8.58
N SER A 432 -13.48 12.40 7.27
CA SER A 432 -13.77 13.61 6.50
C SER A 432 -14.81 13.34 5.43
N LEU A 433 -15.47 14.42 5.01
CA LEU A 433 -16.21 14.47 3.76
C LEU A 433 -15.24 14.83 2.65
N ASN A 434 -15.55 14.60 1.45
CA ASN A 434 -14.81 14.75 0.21
C ASN A 434 -13.51 13.92 0.09
N LEU A 435 -13.17 13.65 -1.14
CA LEU A 435 -12.09 12.75 -1.52
C LEU A 435 -10.71 13.24 -1.06
N ASN A 436 -10.41 14.54 -1.26
CA ASN A 436 -9.09 15.07 -0.94
C ASN A 436 -8.81 15.07 0.56
N HIS A 437 -9.78 15.44 1.40
CA HIS A 437 -9.61 15.39 2.85
C HIS A 437 -9.50 13.93 3.37
N GLN A 438 -10.22 12.98 2.75
CA GLN A 438 -10.07 11.57 3.08
C GLN A 438 -8.68 11.05 2.69
N TRP A 439 -8.19 11.47 1.53
CA TRP A 439 -6.86 11.11 1.07
C TRP A 439 -5.77 11.64 2.02
N ILE A 440 -5.85 12.91 2.44
CA ILE A 440 -4.93 13.49 3.42
C ILE A 440 -5.01 12.74 4.77
N ASP A 441 -6.21 12.46 5.27
CA ASP A 441 -6.40 11.68 6.52
C ASP A 441 -5.71 10.32 6.45
N LEU A 442 -5.86 9.61 5.31
CA LEU A 442 -5.20 8.32 5.08
C LEU A 442 -3.68 8.44 5.06
N MET A 443 -3.14 9.44 4.37
CA MET A 443 -1.70 9.66 4.27
C MET A 443 -1.08 9.98 5.65
N VAL A 444 -1.71 10.88 6.41
CA VAL A 444 -1.26 11.20 7.78
C VAL A 444 -1.26 9.97 8.68
N MET A 445 -2.29 9.12 8.58
CA MET A 445 -2.33 7.87 9.32
C MET A 445 -1.20 6.92 8.88
N LEU A 446 -0.93 6.81 7.58
CA LEU A 446 0.12 5.94 7.03
C LEU A 446 1.52 6.40 7.40
N LEU A 447 1.79 7.71 7.43
CA LEU A 447 3.05 8.27 7.94
C LEU A 447 3.33 7.78 9.36
N MET A 448 2.35 7.92 10.27
CA MET A 448 2.48 7.45 11.64
C MET A 448 2.61 5.92 11.76
N ARG A 449 1.97 5.16 10.87
CA ARG A 449 2.10 3.70 10.82
C ARG A 449 3.48 3.27 10.36
N ASN A 450 4.04 3.94 9.37
CA ASN A 450 5.41 3.70 8.93
C ASN A 450 6.41 3.97 10.06
N ASP A 451 6.23 5.06 10.82
CA ASP A 451 7.02 5.37 12.00
C ASP A 451 6.92 4.26 13.07
N GLN A 452 5.71 3.80 13.35
CA GLN A 452 5.49 2.69 14.29
C GLN A 452 6.22 1.42 13.85
N SER A 453 6.17 1.10 12.55
CA SER A 453 6.86 -0.06 11.98
C SER A 453 8.37 0.05 12.16
N LEU A 454 8.94 1.22 11.92
CA LEU A 454 10.37 1.48 12.12
C LEU A 454 10.79 1.37 13.60
N VAL A 455 10.00 1.89 14.53
CA VAL A 455 10.28 1.75 15.96
C VAL A 455 10.30 0.27 16.38
N LEU A 456 9.32 -0.52 15.89
CA LEU A 456 9.25 -1.96 16.19
C LEU A 456 10.44 -2.73 15.58
N TYR A 457 10.83 -2.40 14.35
CA TYR A 457 12.00 -2.95 13.70
C TYR A 457 13.29 -2.66 14.49
N ARG A 458 13.51 -1.41 14.91
CA ARG A 458 14.68 -0.99 15.72
C ARG A 458 14.74 -1.76 17.04
N ARG A 459 13.62 -1.90 17.74
CA ARG A 459 13.52 -2.68 18.98
C ARG A 459 13.91 -4.13 18.77
N ARG A 460 13.34 -4.78 17.73
CA ARG A 460 13.63 -6.17 17.42
C ARG A 460 15.11 -6.38 17.07
N THR A 461 15.68 -5.52 16.25
CA THR A 461 17.09 -5.63 15.84
C THR A 461 18.05 -5.32 16.97
N GLN A 462 17.72 -4.40 17.87
CA GLN A 462 18.51 -4.13 19.06
C GLN A 462 18.50 -5.35 20.00
N LEU A 463 17.34 -5.92 20.28
CA LEU A 463 17.22 -7.15 21.09
C LEU A 463 18.01 -8.31 20.52
N ALA A 464 17.98 -8.48 19.20
CA ALA A 464 18.75 -9.53 18.53
C ALA A 464 20.27 -9.33 18.72
N ARG A 465 20.77 -8.09 18.62
CA ARG A 465 22.19 -7.76 18.83
C ARG A 465 22.64 -8.00 20.28
N THR A 466 21.80 -7.70 21.27
CA THR A 466 22.12 -7.92 22.69
C THR A 466 22.02 -9.39 23.09
N ALA A 467 21.23 -10.19 22.41
CA ALA A 467 21.09 -11.64 22.65
C ALA A 467 22.17 -12.50 21.99
N SER A 468 22.92 -11.98 21.02
CA SER A 468 24.04 -12.68 20.41
C SER A 468 25.24 -12.63 21.36
N PRO A 469 25.86 -13.78 21.75
CA PRO A 469 27.06 -13.74 22.55
C PRO A 469 28.16 -12.99 21.79
N PRO A 470 29.06 -12.27 22.48
CA PRO A 470 30.21 -11.66 21.84
C PRO A 470 30.97 -12.76 21.07
N ALA A 471 31.28 -12.48 19.79
CA ALA A 471 32.12 -13.37 19.00
C ALA A 471 33.43 -13.61 19.74
N ALA A 472 33.69 -14.89 20.06
CA ALA A 472 34.89 -15.34 20.76
C ALA A 472 36.14 -15.17 19.88
#